data_66aa37077359997ef99f757663ab9011
#
_entry.id   66aa37077359997ef99f757663ab9011
#
_cell.length_a   1.000
_cell.length_b   1.000
_cell.length_c   1.000
_cell.angle_alpha   90.00
_cell.angle_beta   90.00
_cell.angle_gamma   90.00
#
_symmetry.space_group_name_H-M   'P 1'
#
loop_
_entity.id
_entity.type
_entity.pdbx_description
1 polymer ?
#
loop_
_entity_poly.entity_id
_entity_poly.type
_entity_poly.pdbx_seq_one_letter_code
_entity_poly.pdbx_strand_id
1 'polypeptide(L)'
;VQGMADEANLRQIGHVDVIVLFDVIEHLPDPRETLALCHRQLNPGGIIVITTGDFSSMVAKLAGVRWRLMTPPQHLWFFTQESMRRMSGGLGFSMEHVGHPWKIVPASLIAFQLRRMLGMRPASTASAGRVGIPVNLFDAMRVVLRKAS
;
A
#
# COMPACT_ATOMS: atom_id res chain seq x y z
N VAL A 1 -11.85 -1.13 19.54
CA VAL A 1 -12.87 -0.90 18.51
C VAL A 1 -12.46 -1.67 17.26
N GLN A 2 -13.35 -2.49 16.73
CA GLN A 2 -13.15 -3.20 15.48
C GLN A 2 -14.23 -2.72 14.50
N GLY A 3 -13.83 -2.30 13.30
CA GLY A 3 -14.76 -1.78 12.30
C GLY A 3 -14.05 -1.08 11.15
N MET A 4 -14.80 -0.41 10.30
CA MET A 4 -14.27 0.41 9.22
C MET A 4 -13.67 1.71 9.78
N ALA A 5 -12.70 2.28 9.05
CA ALA A 5 -12.12 3.58 9.37
C ALA A 5 -13.07 4.72 8.93
N ASP A 6 -14.26 4.75 9.53
CA ASP A 6 -15.26 5.80 9.37
C ASP A 6 -15.23 6.79 10.56
N GLU A 7 -15.92 7.90 10.40
CA GLU A 7 -15.91 8.98 11.40
C GLU A 7 -16.48 8.51 12.74
N ALA A 8 -17.48 7.63 12.76
CA ALA A 8 -18.12 7.17 13.98
C ALA A 8 -17.18 6.29 14.83
N ASN A 9 -16.46 5.38 14.18
CA ASN A 9 -15.48 4.50 14.82
C ASN A 9 -14.24 5.28 15.26
N LEU A 10 -13.75 6.20 14.44
CA LEU A 10 -12.57 7.00 14.77
C LEU A 10 -12.82 7.93 15.96
N ARG A 11 -14.00 8.52 16.08
CA ARG A 11 -14.37 9.37 17.25
C ARG A 11 -14.29 8.61 18.58
N GLN A 12 -14.57 7.30 18.58
CA GLN A 12 -14.50 6.48 19.80
C GLN A 12 -13.05 6.22 20.27
N ILE A 13 -12.08 6.28 19.36
CA ILE A 13 -10.68 6.01 19.66
C ILE A 13 -9.99 7.23 20.29
N GLY A 14 -10.47 8.45 19.96
CA GLY A 14 -9.80 9.69 20.32
C GLY A 14 -8.58 9.98 19.45
N HIS A 15 -7.85 11.06 19.73
CA HIS A 15 -6.65 11.41 18.98
C HIS A 15 -5.51 10.42 19.24
N VAL A 16 -4.73 10.15 18.20
CA VAL A 16 -3.61 9.20 18.22
C VAL A 16 -2.35 9.83 17.62
N ASP A 17 -1.18 9.26 17.94
CA ASP A 17 0.10 9.74 17.43
C ASP A 17 0.52 9.02 16.15
N VAL A 18 0.04 7.79 15.95
CA VAL A 18 0.40 6.94 14.81
C VAL A 18 -0.82 6.23 14.25
N ILE A 19 -0.98 6.31 12.93
CA ILE A 19 -1.94 5.51 12.16
C ILE A 19 -1.16 4.66 11.16
N VAL A 20 -1.57 3.41 10.96
CA VAL A 20 -0.95 2.51 9.97
C VAL A 20 -1.99 2.01 8.98
N LEU A 21 -1.66 2.07 7.69
CA LEU A 21 -2.47 1.60 6.58
C LEU A 21 -1.61 0.66 5.72
N PHE A 22 -1.51 -0.61 6.12
CA PHE A 22 -0.70 -1.59 5.40
C PHE A 22 -1.52 -2.32 4.36
N ASP A 23 -1.22 -2.07 3.08
CA ASP A 23 -1.90 -2.65 1.92
C ASP A 23 -3.43 -2.43 2.01
N VAL A 24 -3.86 -1.19 2.34
CA VAL A 24 -5.26 -0.78 2.55
C VAL A 24 -5.68 0.32 1.58
N ILE A 25 -4.84 1.35 1.41
CA ILE A 25 -5.23 2.59 0.72
C ILE A 25 -5.66 2.37 -0.74
N GLU A 26 -5.09 1.37 -1.41
CA GLU A 26 -5.43 0.98 -2.78
C GLU A 26 -6.80 0.33 -2.92
N HIS A 27 -7.38 -0.13 -1.83
CA HIS A 27 -8.69 -0.79 -1.79
C HIS A 27 -9.83 0.17 -1.40
N LEU A 28 -9.51 1.37 -0.94
CA LEU A 28 -10.50 2.32 -0.44
C LEU A 28 -11.29 2.96 -1.59
N PRO A 29 -12.61 3.12 -1.46
CA PRO A 29 -13.42 3.84 -2.45
C PRO A 29 -12.95 5.29 -2.63
N ASP A 30 -12.67 5.99 -1.52
CA ASP A 30 -12.10 7.34 -1.51
C ASP A 30 -10.88 7.41 -0.56
N PRO A 31 -9.67 7.21 -1.08
CA PRO A 31 -8.45 7.29 -0.29
C PRO A 31 -8.15 8.72 0.21
N ARG A 32 -8.60 9.75 -0.53
CA ARG A 32 -8.40 11.15 -0.12
C ARG A 32 -9.26 11.48 1.10
N GLU A 33 -10.53 11.09 1.11
CA GLU A 33 -11.42 11.28 2.26
C GLU A 33 -10.89 10.52 3.48
N THR A 34 -10.48 9.27 3.30
CA THR A 34 -9.90 8.48 4.41
C THR A 34 -8.65 9.14 4.99
N LEU A 35 -7.75 9.65 4.16
CA LEU A 35 -6.58 10.39 4.65
C LEU A 35 -6.97 11.69 5.35
N ALA A 36 -8.01 12.38 4.91
CA ALA A 36 -8.52 13.57 5.59
C ALA A 36 -9.11 13.23 6.97
N LEU A 37 -9.81 12.09 7.10
CA LEU A 37 -10.27 11.55 8.39
C LEU A 37 -9.08 11.23 9.30
N CYS A 38 -8.08 10.53 8.79
CA CYS A 38 -6.85 10.24 9.52
C CYS A 38 -6.14 11.52 9.99
N HIS A 39 -6.09 12.55 9.13
CA HIS A 39 -5.49 13.85 9.48
C HIS A 39 -6.19 14.49 10.68
N ARG A 40 -7.53 14.46 10.69
CA ARG A 40 -8.30 15.00 11.83
C ARG A 40 -8.07 14.22 13.11
N GLN A 41 -7.86 12.90 13.01
CA GLN A 41 -7.67 12.00 14.13
C GLN A 41 -6.26 12.04 14.73
N LEU A 42 -5.26 12.47 13.97
CA LEU A 42 -3.88 12.58 14.45
C LEU A 42 -3.69 13.80 15.36
N ASN A 43 -2.89 13.61 16.40
CA ASN A 43 -2.29 14.71 17.15
C ASN A 43 -1.40 15.57 16.23
N PRO A 44 -1.16 16.87 16.57
CA PRO A 44 -0.14 17.66 15.89
C PRO A 44 1.21 16.94 15.88
N GLY A 45 1.89 16.89 14.75
CA GLY A 45 3.13 16.13 14.59
C GLY A 45 2.99 14.60 14.50
N GLY A 46 1.78 14.07 14.61
CA GLY A 46 1.50 12.64 14.43
C GLY A 46 1.76 12.14 13.01
N ILE A 47 1.93 10.83 12.84
CA ILE A 47 2.33 10.22 11.57
C ILE A 47 1.35 9.18 11.07
N ILE A 48 1.30 9.04 9.73
CA ILE A 48 0.70 7.89 9.07
C ILE A 48 1.80 7.08 8.38
N VAL A 49 1.80 5.76 8.58
CA VAL A 49 2.65 4.83 7.84
C VAL A 49 1.79 4.04 6.87
N ILE A 50 2.07 4.18 5.58
CA ILE A 50 1.29 3.56 4.50
C ILE A 50 2.19 2.57 3.75
N THR A 51 1.71 1.36 3.47
CA THR A 51 2.29 0.50 2.43
C THR A 51 1.29 0.30 1.30
N THR A 52 1.77 0.38 0.07
CA THR A 52 0.98 0.15 -1.15
C THR A 52 1.88 -0.16 -2.34
N GLY A 53 1.32 -0.47 -3.49
CA GLY A 53 2.09 -0.64 -4.72
C GLY A 53 2.69 0.67 -5.22
N ASP A 54 3.91 0.61 -5.81
CA ASP A 54 4.53 1.74 -6.52
C ASP A 54 4.41 1.55 -8.04
N PHE A 55 3.41 2.17 -8.64
CA PHE A 55 3.17 2.11 -10.09
C PHE A 55 4.24 2.86 -10.91
N SER A 56 5.05 3.69 -10.28
CA SER A 56 6.20 4.35 -10.91
C SER A 56 7.46 3.46 -11.01
N SER A 57 7.45 2.29 -10.36
CA SER A 57 8.58 1.36 -10.35
C SER A 57 8.91 0.81 -11.76
N MET A 58 10.18 0.45 -11.96
CA MET A 58 10.61 -0.19 -13.22
C MET A 58 9.86 -1.50 -13.48
N VAL A 59 9.61 -2.29 -12.43
CA VAL A 59 8.87 -3.55 -12.54
C VAL A 59 7.43 -3.31 -13.02
N ALA A 60 6.74 -2.32 -12.45
CA ALA A 60 5.39 -1.97 -12.88
C ALA A 60 5.37 -1.47 -14.33
N LYS A 61 6.31 -0.61 -14.72
CA LYS A 61 6.41 -0.07 -16.08
C LYS A 61 6.68 -1.16 -17.14
N LEU A 62 7.59 -2.09 -16.85
CA LEU A 62 7.92 -3.18 -17.76
C LEU A 62 6.81 -4.23 -17.86
N ALA A 63 6.15 -4.54 -16.75
CA ALA A 63 5.07 -5.54 -16.72
C ALA A 63 3.74 -4.99 -17.25
N GLY A 64 3.51 -3.67 -17.16
CA GLY A 64 2.27 -3.03 -17.62
C GLY A 64 1.03 -3.69 -17.00
N VAL A 65 0.07 -4.07 -17.82
CA VAL A 65 -1.16 -4.75 -17.38
C VAL A 65 -0.93 -6.12 -16.71
N ARG A 66 0.26 -6.70 -16.88
CA ARG A 66 0.65 -7.97 -16.24
C ARG A 66 1.35 -7.78 -14.90
N TRP A 67 1.51 -6.53 -14.46
CA TRP A 67 2.08 -6.26 -13.14
C TRP A 67 1.32 -7.01 -12.05
N ARG A 68 2.06 -7.60 -11.11
CA ARG A 68 1.47 -8.49 -10.08
C ARG A 68 0.39 -7.83 -9.22
N LEU A 69 0.49 -6.51 -9.01
CA LEU A 69 -0.49 -5.72 -8.25
C LEU A 69 -1.60 -5.12 -9.13
N MET A 70 -1.57 -5.34 -10.45
CA MET A 70 -2.65 -4.98 -11.35
C MET A 70 -3.76 -6.04 -11.23
N THR A 71 -4.60 -5.91 -10.22
CA THR A 71 -5.66 -6.88 -9.86
C THR A 71 -7.03 -6.22 -9.69
N PRO A 72 -7.57 -5.52 -10.72
CA PRO A 72 -8.93 -5.02 -10.62
C PRO A 72 -9.93 -6.19 -10.55
N PRO A 73 -11.05 -6.08 -9.81
CA PRO A 73 -11.49 -4.88 -9.07
C PRO A 73 -10.98 -4.80 -7.64
N GLN A 74 -10.04 -5.64 -7.20
CA GLN A 74 -9.54 -5.63 -5.82
C GLN A 74 -8.74 -4.35 -5.53
N HIS A 75 -7.80 -3.98 -6.45
CA HIS A 75 -7.10 -2.72 -6.36
C HIS A 75 -7.84 -1.69 -7.21
N LEU A 76 -8.37 -0.67 -6.55
CA LEU A 76 -9.10 0.43 -7.19
C LEU A 76 -8.13 1.54 -7.63
N TRP A 77 -7.00 1.70 -6.94
CA TRP A 77 -6.04 2.77 -7.14
C TRP A 77 -4.63 2.25 -7.34
N PHE A 78 -3.90 2.91 -8.22
CA PHE A 78 -2.49 2.62 -8.51
C PHE A 78 -1.66 3.86 -8.24
N PHE A 79 -1.05 3.90 -7.06
CA PHE A 79 -0.29 5.06 -6.61
C PHE A 79 1.11 5.09 -7.20
N THR A 80 1.58 6.29 -7.46
CA THR A 80 2.99 6.62 -7.65
C THR A 80 3.46 7.45 -6.47
N GLN A 81 4.77 7.55 -6.24
CA GLN A 81 5.30 8.42 -5.19
C GLN A 81 4.83 9.87 -5.36
N GLU A 82 4.75 10.35 -6.61
CA GLU A 82 4.31 11.71 -6.92
C GLU A 82 2.80 11.90 -6.65
N SER A 83 1.95 10.95 -7.07
CA SER A 83 0.51 11.05 -6.78
C SER A 83 0.22 11.01 -5.28
N MET A 84 0.96 10.17 -4.53
CA MET A 84 0.86 10.11 -3.07
C MET A 84 1.28 11.45 -2.44
N ARG A 85 2.40 12.03 -2.89
CA ARG A 85 2.89 13.32 -2.37
C ARG A 85 1.88 14.44 -2.63
N ARG A 86 1.32 14.52 -3.84
CA ARG A 86 0.31 15.54 -4.18
C ARG A 86 -0.95 15.40 -3.36
N MET A 87 -1.46 14.17 -3.25
CA MET A 87 -2.68 13.90 -2.50
C MET A 87 -2.51 14.24 -1.02
N SER A 88 -1.44 13.76 -0.38
CA SER A 88 -1.16 13.99 1.03
C SER A 88 -0.82 15.46 1.33
N GLY A 89 -0.02 16.10 0.47
CA GLY A 89 0.32 17.52 0.60
C GLY A 89 -0.90 18.43 0.55
N GLY A 90 -1.87 18.13 -0.33
CA GLY A 90 -3.15 18.85 -0.39
C GLY A 90 -4.05 18.66 0.83
N LEU A 91 -3.69 17.78 1.76
CA LEU A 91 -4.38 17.52 3.03
C LEU A 91 -3.60 18.02 4.25
N GLY A 92 -2.48 18.70 4.06
CA GLY A 92 -1.66 19.23 5.17
C GLY A 92 -0.64 18.23 5.75
N PHE A 93 -0.33 17.17 5.01
CA PHE A 93 0.78 16.27 5.37
C PHE A 93 2.07 16.65 4.66
N SER A 94 3.20 16.47 5.35
CA SER A 94 4.52 16.37 4.74
C SER A 94 4.90 14.91 4.54
N MET A 95 5.41 14.57 3.35
CA MET A 95 5.96 13.24 3.08
C MET A 95 7.42 13.22 3.53
N GLU A 96 7.71 12.56 4.66
CA GLU A 96 9.06 12.53 5.26
C GLU A 96 9.94 11.42 4.72
N HIS A 97 9.34 10.28 4.42
CA HIS A 97 10.10 9.11 3.99
C HIS A 97 9.36 8.29 2.95
N VAL A 98 10.09 7.83 1.94
CA VAL A 98 9.65 6.80 1.01
C VAL A 98 10.72 5.72 0.94
N GLY A 99 10.34 4.48 1.19
CA GLY A 99 11.24 3.34 1.11
C GLY A 99 10.55 2.15 0.45
N HIS A 100 11.34 1.18 0.00
CA HIS A 100 10.85 -0.05 -0.61
C HIS A 100 11.15 -1.22 0.34
N PRO A 101 10.13 -1.72 1.08
CA PRO A 101 10.34 -2.75 2.10
C PRO A 101 10.65 -4.11 1.47
N TRP A 102 11.52 -4.86 2.13
CA TRP A 102 11.69 -6.28 1.85
C TRP A 102 10.45 -7.04 2.31
N LYS A 103 10.01 -7.98 1.48
CA LYS A 103 8.90 -8.90 1.83
C LYS A 103 9.41 -10.34 1.79
N ILE A 104 9.01 -11.14 2.76
CA ILE A 104 9.25 -12.59 2.71
C ILE A 104 8.11 -13.20 1.89
N VAL A 105 8.46 -13.76 0.73
CA VAL A 105 7.48 -14.28 -0.23
C VAL A 105 7.67 -15.78 -0.38
N PRO A 106 6.61 -16.60 -0.29
CA PRO A 106 6.71 -18.03 -0.58
C PRO A 106 7.24 -18.28 -1.99
N ALA A 107 8.17 -19.22 -2.13
CA ALA A 107 8.76 -19.57 -3.42
C ALA A 107 7.70 -19.93 -4.47
N SER A 108 6.62 -20.59 -4.04
CA SER A 108 5.44 -20.92 -4.86
C SER A 108 4.77 -19.69 -5.46
N LEU A 109 4.65 -18.63 -4.68
CA LEU A 109 4.04 -17.40 -5.15
C LEU A 109 4.93 -16.69 -6.16
N ILE A 110 6.26 -16.75 -5.99
CA ILE A 110 7.21 -16.22 -6.98
C ILE A 110 7.08 -16.98 -8.31
N ALA A 111 7.08 -18.31 -8.26
CA ALA A 111 6.91 -19.14 -9.46
C ALA A 111 5.57 -18.89 -10.16
N PHE A 112 4.48 -18.75 -9.39
CA PHE A 112 3.15 -18.39 -9.92
C PHE A 112 3.17 -17.06 -10.64
N GLN A 113 3.79 -16.02 -10.05
CA GLN A 113 3.85 -14.69 -10.64
C GLN A 113 4.72 -14.62 -11.89
N LEU A 114 5.87 -15.31 -11.89
CA LEU A 114 6.71 -15.42 -13.08
C LEU A 114 5.95 -16.07 -14.25
N ARG A 115 5.24 -17.17 -13.99
CA ARG A 115 4.41 -17.82 -15.01
C ARG A 115 3.33 -16.89 -15.54
N ARG A 116 2.65 -16.14 -14.66
CA ARG A 116 1.66 -15.14 -15.06
C ARG A 116 2.26 -14.04 -15.95
N MET A 117 3.44 -13.52 -15.59
CA MET A 117 4.14 -12.51 -16.40
C MET A 117 4.52 -13.05 -17.79
N LEU A 118 4.88 -14.34 -17.88
CA LEU A 118 5.21 -15.01 -19.15
C LEU A 118 3.97 -15.43 -19.95
N GLY A 119 2.76 -15.15 -19.48
CA GLY A 119 1.50 -15.56 -20.13
C GLY A 119 1.21 -17.06 -20.06
N MET A 120 1.90 -17.79 -19.17
CA MET A 120 1.69 -19.24 -18.97
C MET A 120 0.54 -19.48 -18.00
N ARG A 121 -0.21 -20.60 -18.17
CA ARG A 121 -1.23 -21.00 -17.18
C ARG A 121 -0.59 -21.24 -15.81
N PRO A 122 -1.15 -20.65 -14.75
CA PRO A 122 -0.64 -20.88 -13.40
C PRO A 122 -0.80 -22.36 -13.02
N ALA A 123 0.27 -22.99 -12.55
CA ALA A 123 0.17 -24.30 -11.92
C ALA A 123 -0.49 -24.15 -10.55
N SER A 124 -1.23 -25.17 -10.10
CA SER A 124 -1.82 -25.21 -8.75
C SER A 124 -0.73 -24.95 -7.70
N THR A 125 -0.99 -24.04 -6.77
CA THR A 125 -0.07 -23.67 -5.69
C THR A 125 -0.08 -24.68 -4.53
N ALA A 126 -0.77 -25.79 -4.67
CA ALA A 126 -1.08 -26.74 -3.58
C ALA A 126 0.14 -27.49 -2.98
N SER A 127 1.34 -27.36 -3.54
CA SER A 127 2.48 -28.20 -3.11
C SER A 127 3.83 -27.50 -2.94
N ALA A 128 3.89 -26.18 -2.94
CA ALA A 128 5.17 -25.50 -2.84
C ALA A 128 5.46 -25.07 -1.39
N GLY A 129 6.49 -25.67 -0.83
CA GLY A 129 6.91 -25.65 0.55
C GLY A 129 6.96 -24.26 1.23
N ARG A 130 6.99 -24.30 2.55
CA ARG A 130 7.04 -23.19 3.51
C ARG A 130 8.33 -22.36 3.45
N VAL A 131 9.10 -22.40 2.36
CA VAL A 131 10.34 -21.63 2.21
C VAL A 131 9.98 -20.24 1.80
N GLY A 132 10.16 -19.27 2.71
CA GLY A 132 10.05 -17.85 2.43
C GLY A 132 11.37 -17.32 1.88
N ILE A 133 11.32 -16.63 0.74
CA ILE A 133 12.47 -15.97 0.12
C ILE A 133 12.34 -14.46 0.37
N PRO A 134 13.37 -13.79 0.92
CA PRO A 134 13.36 -12.34 1.02
C PRO A 134 13.47 -11.73 -0.38
N VAL A 135 12.47 -10.95 -0.77
CA VAL A 135 12.40 -10.31 -2.09
C VAL A 135 12.14 -8.84 -1.92
N ASN A 136 12.88 -8.03 -2.65
CA ASN A 136 12.56 -6.63 -2.86
C ASN A 136 12.54 -6.36 -4.38
N LEU A 137 11.34 -6.21 -4.93
CA LEU A 137 11.15 -5.88 -6.35
C LEU A 137 11.09 -4.37 -6.59
N PHE A 138 11.24 -3.56 -5.53
CA PHE A 138 11.09 -2.11 -5.58
C PHE A 138 9.73 -1.64 -6.17
N ASP A 139 8.74 -2.52 -6.20
CA ASP A 139 7.40 -2.29 -6.76
C ASP A 139 6.30 -2.14 -5.70
N ALA A 140 6.70 -2.12 -4.43
CA ALA A 140 5.87 -1.72 -3.29
C ALA A 140 6.60 -0.62 -2.53
N MET A 141 5.90 0.42 -2.12
CA MET A 141 6.45 1.52 -1.34
C MET A 141 5.89 1.55 0.07
N ARG A 142 6.72 1.98 1.01
CA ARG A 142 6.32 2.41 2.35
C ARG A 142 6.52 3.91 2.44
N VAL A 143 5.45 4.62 2.76
CA VAL A 143 5.44 6.08 2.87
C VAL A 143 5.17 6.46 4.32
N VAL A 144 5.90 7.44 4.83
CA VAL A 144 5.65 8.08 6.12
C VAL A 144 5.20 9.51 5.87
N LEU A 145 3.98 9.80 6.28
CA LEU A 145 3.37 11.12 6.21
C LEU A 145 3.30 11.71 7.62
N ARG A 146 3.71 12.96 7.79
CA ARG A 146 3.58 13.69 9.06
C ARG A 146 2.55 14.79 8.95
N LYS A 147 1.66 14.89 9.94
CA LYS A 147 0.77 16.04 10.12
C LYS A 147 1.59 17.24 10.55
N ALA A 148 1.38 18.39 9.92
CA ALA A 148 1.95 19.65 10.40
C ALA A 148 1.58 19.94 11.85
N SER A 149 2.49 20.55 12.58
CA SER A 149 2.29 20.99 13.98
C SER A 149 1.30 22.12 14.06
#